data_c646b6e057bcd87c7a72ec9bb12e05fe
#
_entry.id   c646b6e057bcd87c7a72ec9bb12e05fe
#
_cell.length_a   1.000
_cell.length_b   1.000
_cell.length_c   1.000
_cell.angle_alpha   90.00
_cell.angle_beta   90.00
_cell.angle_gamma   90.00
#
_symmetry.space_group_name_H-M   'P 1'
#
loop_
_entity.id
_entity.type
_entity.pdbx_description
1 polymer ?
#
loop_
_entity_poly.entity_id
_entity_poly.type
_entity_poly.pdbx_seq_one_letter_code
_entity_poly.pdbx_strand_id
1 'polypeptide(L)'
;IAWTIRLPEKDIIRNKEKLSLDRFFLTRAWLLAINIAMFGFCWGVLSNYLAIYSKEVLSITGGTGTYFALLSMGLFSSRLQGRKALSQGKLTQNAAEGMLISLVGFTLFVAIPHPVAYYLSAILIGLGNGHLYPAFLNMFVHVARHDQRGTANSSILTGWDLGFGIGCLLGGIVAEHFGYTATFWMVAAENAVSVILFFLASRQFFERRKILQD
;
A
#
# COMPACT_ATOMS: atom_id res chain seq x y z
N ILE A 1 -9.64 36.41 2.02
CA ILE A 1 -9.32 35.95 3.40
C ILE A 1 -7.83 35.52 3.52
N ALA A 2 -7.23 34.86 2.51
CA ALA A 2 -5.84 34.43 2.55
C ALA A 2 -4.78 35.57 2.60
N TRP A 3 -5.13 36.79 2.20
CA TRP A 3 -4.25 37.95 2.15
C TRP A 3 -4.07 38.70 3.49
N THR A 4 -4.84 38.35 4.49
CA THR A 4 -4.84 39.04 5.80
C THR A 4 -4.11 38.27 6.91
N ILE A 5 -3.58 37.09 6.63
CA ILE A 5 -2.84 36.30 7.61
C ILE A 5 -1.35 36.70 7.51
N ARG A 6 -0.89 37.56 8.42
CA ARG A 6 0.54 37.78 8.63
C ARG A 6 1.10 36.57 9.37
N LEU A 7 1.81 35.72 8.63
CA LEU A 7 2.60 34.64 9.25
C LEU A 7 3.79 35.27 9.99
N PRO A 8 4.08 34.84 11.23
CA PRO A 8 5.29 35.29 11.91
C PRO A 8 6.51 34.87 11.06
N GLU A 9 7.44 35.81 10.84
CA GLU A 9 8.72 35.51 10.21
C GLU A 9 9.47 34.48 11.08
N LYS A 10 9.52 33.27 10.57
CA LYS A 10 10.30 32.22 11.20
C LYS A 10 11.73 32.38 10.69
N ASP A 11 12.68 32.69 11.58
CA ASP A 11 14.10 32.68 11.26
C ASP A 11 14.46 31.36 10.61
N ILE A 12 14.70 31.39 9.31
CA ILE A 12 15.16 30.24 8.56
C ILE A 12 16.63 30.04 8.93
N ILE A 13 16.89 29.26 9.98
CA ILE A 13 18.22 28.76 10.26
C ILE A 13 18.59 27.86 9.07
N ARG A 14 19.29 28.43 8.11
CA ARG A 14 19.90 27.70 6.98
C ARG A 14 21.07 26.87 7.52
N ASN A 15 20.74 25.77 8.14
CA ASN A 15 21.73 24.74 8.41
C ASN A 15 22.18 24.20 7.05
N LYS A 16 23.45 24.43 6.69
CA LYS A 16 24.12 23.82 5.53
C LYS A 16 24.36 22.35 5.84
N GLU A 17 23.28 21.56 5.93
CA GLU A 17 23.41 20.12 6.09
C GLU A 17 23.91 19.52 4.77
N LYS A 18 24.89 18.62 4.89
CA LYS A 18 25.44 17.87 3.76
C LYS A 18 24.30 17.13 3.06
N LEU A 19 24.28 17.14 1.74
CA LEU A 19 23.36 16.34 0.92
C LEU A 19 23.53 14.87 1.29
N SER A 20 22.58 14.32 2.02
CA SER A 20 22.50 12.89 2.36
C SER A 20 21.30 12.27 1.66
N LEU A 21 21.38 10.97 1.36
CA LEU A 21 20.24 10.20 0.80
C LEU A 21 19.01 10.30 1.70
N ASP A 22 19.20 10.42 3.02
CA ASP A 22 18.13 10.58 4.00
C ASP A 22 17.29 11.87 3.81
N ARG A 23 17.74 12.81 2.99
CA ARG A 23 16.96 13.99 2.62
C ARG A 23 15.90 13.69 1.57
N PHE A 24 16.14 12.69 0.73
CA PHE A 24 15.26 12.31 -0.39
C PHE A 24 14.48 11.03 -0.09
N PHE A 25 15.08 10.10 0.62
CA PHE A 25 14.50 8.83 0.98
C PHE A 25 14.89 8.44 2.41
N LEU A 26 13.91 8.08 3.23
CA LEU A 26 14.14 7.71 4.63
C LEU A 26 14.78 6.31 4.71
N THR A 27 16.12 6.27 4.64
CA THR A 27 16.87 5.00 4.63
C THR A 27 16.62 4.16 5.88
N ARG A 28 16.29 4.79 7.00
CA ARG A 28 15.91 4.09 8.24
C ARG A 28 14.63 3.24 8.10
N ALA A 29 13.78 3.51 7.12
CA ALA A 29 12.52 2.81 6.87
C ALA A 29 12.58 1.84 5.67
N TRP A 30 13.80 1.48 5.18
CA TRP A 30 13.99 0.72 3.95
C TRP A 30 13.17 -0.58 3.87
N LEU A 31 13.05 -1.32 4.98
CA LEU A 31 12.31 -2.58 5.00
C LEU A 31 10.79 -2.36 4.92
N LEU A 32 10.30 -1.27 5.53
CA LEU A 32 8.91 -0.84 5.37
C LEU A 32 8.64 -0.39 3.93
N ALA A 33 9.64 0.24 3.28
CA ALA A 33 9.53 0.66 1.89
C ALA A 33 9.45 -0.54 0.93
N ILE A 34 10.18 -1.61 1.20
CA ILE A 34 10.05 -2.87 0.44
C ILE A 34 8.64 -3.43 0.58
N ASN A 35 8.10 -3.55 1.80
CA ASN A 35 6.73 -4.03 1.98
C ASN A 35 5.70 -3.18 1.23
N ILE A 36 5.79 -1.84 1.32
CA ILE A 36 4.82 -0.98 0.64
C ILE A 36 4.97 -1.03 -0.88
N ALA A 37 6.20 -1.24 -1.38
CA ALA A 37 6.45 -1.47 -2.80
C ALA A 37 5.80 -2.77 -3.30
N MET A 38 5.86 -3.84 -2.51
CA MET A 38 5.20 -5.09 -2.81
C MET A 38 3.68 -4.91 -2.92
N PHE A 39 3.06 -4.11 -2.05
CA PHE A 39 1.63 -3.75 -2.21
C PHE A 39 1.37 -2.86 -3.42
N GLY A 40 2.26 -1.91 -3.71
CA GLY A 40 2.21 -1.11 -4.93
C GLY A 40 2.22 -1.99 -6.18
N PHE A 41 3.05 -3.04 -6.19
CA PHE A 41 3.12 -4.04 -7.25
C PHE A 41 1.75 -4.69 -7.51
N CYS A 42 1.10 -5.19 -6.46
CA CYS A 42 -0.24 -5.79 -6.57
C CYS A 42 -1.24 -4.82 -7.20
N TRP A 43 -1.19 -3.56 -6.79
CA TRP A 43 -2.06 -2.51 -7.32
C TRP A 43 -1.73 -2.13 -8.76
N GLY A 44 -0.46 -2.13 -9.14
CA GLY A 44 -0.02 -1.92 -10.51
C GLY A 44 -0.62 -2.96 -11.46
N VAL A 45 -0.54 -4.23 -11.10
CA VAL A 45 -1.15 -5.32 -11.88
C VAL A 45 -2.66 -5.19 -11.89
N LEU A 46 -3.31 -5.01 -10.73
CA LEU A 46 -4.76 -4.92 -10.64
C LEU A 46 -5.32 -3.79 -11.51
N SER A 47 -4.72 -2.60 -11.41
CA SER A 47 -5.22 -1.42 -12.11
C SER A 47 -5.12 -1.54 -13.64
N ASN A 48 -4.08 -2.21 -14.13
CA ASN A 48 -3.83 -2.28 -15.57
C ASN A 48 -4.49 -3.50 -16.24
N TYR A 49 -4.57 -4.64 -15.55
CA TYR A 49 -4.98 -5.90 -16.18
C TYR A 49 -6.36 -6.40 -15.75
N LEU A 50 -7.02 -5.75 -14.77
CA LEU A 50 -8.34 -6.12 -14.27
C LEU A 50 -9.40 -6.21 -15.39
N ALA A 51 -9.46 -5.18 -16.24
CA ALA A 51 -10.47 -5.08 -17.28
C ALA A 51 -10.32 -6.19 -18.33
N ILE A 52 -9.08 -6.55 -18.66
CA ILE A 52 -8.79 -7.58 -19.65
C ILE A 52 -9.07 -8.96 -19.04
N TYR A 53 -8.60 -9.20 -17.81
CA TYR A 53 -8.89 -10.43 -17.06
C TYR A 53 -10.40 -10.70 -16.92
N SER A 54 -11.17 -9.68 -16.52
CA SER A 54 -12.61 -9.82 -16.35
C SER A 54 -13.31 -10.18 -17.65
N LYS A 55 -12.87 -9.61 -18.78
CA LYS A 55 -13.43 -9.88 -20.10
C LYS A 55 -13.03 -11.25 -20.64
N GLU A 56 -11.73 -11.58 -20.60
CA GLU A 56 -11.20 -12.78 -21.25
C GLU A 56 -11.36 -14.03 -20.42
N VAL A 57 -11.21 -13.95 -19.10
CA VAL A 57 -11.26 -15.12 -18.22
C VAL A 57 -12.64 -15.32 -17.61
N LEU A 58 -13.31 -14.23 -17.19
CA LEU A 58 -14.61 -14.32 -16.53
C LEU A 58 -15.80 -14.05 -17.45
N SER A 59 -15.56 -13.65 -18.69
CA SER A 59 -16.60 -13.24 -19.66
C SER A 59 -17.50 -12.10 -19.14
N ILE A 60 -16.98 -11.26 -18.25
CA ILE A 60 -17.67 -10.10 -17.68
C ILE A 60 -17.36 -8.87 -18.55
N THR A 61 -18.38 -8.38 -19.27
CA THR A 61 -18.26 -7.15 -20.05
C THR A 61 -18.77 -5.95 -19.24
N GLY A 62 -17.94 -4.90 -19.11
CA GLY A 62 -18.35 -3.64 -18.46
C GLY A 62 -18.32 -3.63 -16.93
N GLY A 63 -17.85 -4.68 -16.26
CA GLY A 63 -17.87 -4.82 -14.80
C GLY A 63 -16.77 -4.05 -14.03
N THR A 64 -15.80 -3.47 -14.73
CA THR A 64 -14.62 -2.82 -14.12
C THR A 64 -14.99 -1.61 -13.26
N GLY A 65 -15.91 -0.77 -13.71
CA GLY A 65 -16.39 0.38 -12.93
C GLY A 65 -17.05 -0.05 -11.62
N THR A 66 -17.90 -1.08 -11.66
CA THR A 66 -18.55 -1.66 -10.47
C THR A 66 -17.49 -2.25 -9.51
N TYR A 67 -16.46 -2.92 -10.05
CA TYR A 67 -15.36 -3.44 -9.25
C TYR A 67 -14.67 -2.34 -8.45
N PHE A 68 -14.25 -1.24 -9.12
CA PHE A 68 -13.61 -0.12 -8.43
C PHE A 68 -14.55 0.64 -7.48
N ALA A 69 -15.85 0.69 -7.76
CA ALA A 69 -16.84 1.24 -6.83
C ALA A 69 -16.91 0.40 -5.54
N LEU A 70 -17.01 -0.93 -5.64
CA LEU A 70 -17.01 -1.84 -4.49
C LEU A 70 -15.68 -1.80 -3.73
N LEU A 71 -14.55 -1.74 -4.44
CA LEU A 71 -13.23 -1.56 -3.84
C LEU A 71 -13.15 -0.26 -3.04
N SER A 72 -13.69 0.85 -3.57
CA SER A 72 -13.76 2.13 -2.88
C SER A 72 -14.66 2.08 -1.65
N MET A 73 -15.76 1.34 -1.69
CA MET A 73 -16.60 1.08 -0.51
C MET A 73 -15.82 0.32 0.58
N GLY A 74 -15.02 -0.67 0.20
CA GLY A 74 -14.11 -1.36 1.11
C GLY A 74 -13.10 -0.41 1.75
N LEU A 75 -12.43 0.41 0.94
CA LEU A 75 -11.51 1.46 1.40
C LEU A 75 -12.16 2.43 2.40
N PHE A 76 -13.37 2.86 2.13
CA PHE A 76 -14.09 3.77 3.01
C PHE A 76 -14.49 3.10 4.33
N SER A 77 -15.02 1.89 4.27
CA SER A 77 -15.43 1.12 5.44
C SER A 77 -14.27 0.84 6.40
N SER A 78 -13.08 0.53 5.85
CA SER A 78 -11.88 0.31 6.65
C SER A 78 -11.45 1.54 7.44
N ARG A 79 -11.65 2.75 6.91
CA ARG A 79 -11.31 3.99 7.62
C ARG A 79 -12.15 4.20 8.87
N LEU A 80 -13.39 3.74 8.86
CA LEU A 80 -14.27 3.79 10.04
C LEU A 80 -13.81 2.77 11.10
N GLN A 81 -13.41 1.56 10.69
CA GLN A 81 -12.99 0.48 11.57
C GLN A 81 -11.55 0.69 12.10
N GLY A 82 -10.61 1.03 11.22
CA GLY A 82 -9.19 1.17 11.55
C GLY A 82 -8.85 2.42 12.38
N ARG A 83 -9.72 3.43 12.40
CA ARG A 83 -9.49 4.69 13.13
C ARG A 83 -9.15 4.47 14.61
N LYS A 84 -9.87 3.56 15.28
CA LYS A 84 -9.66 3.27 16.70
C LYS A 84 -8.31 2.59 16.96
N ALA A 85 -7.91 1.66 16.11
CA ALA A 85 -6.61 0.98 16.22
C ALA A 85 -5.45 1.94 15.98
N LEU A 86 -5.58 2.81 14.97
CA LEU A 86 -4.58 3.85 14.67
C LEU A 86 -4.44 4.86 15.82
N SER A 87 -5.55 5.33 16.40
CA SER A 87 -5.52 6.27 17.53
C SER A 87 -4.95 5.66 18.82
N GLN A 88 -5.03 4.33 18.97
CA GLN A 88 -4.41 3.58 20.07
C GLN A 88 -2.94 3.22 19.84
N GLY A 89 -2.33 3.65 18.73
CA GLY A 89 -0.94 3.33 18.38
C GLY A 89 -0.70 1.88 17.98
N LYS A 90 -1.75 1.09 17.72
CA LYS A 90 -1.65 -0.33 17.30
C LYS A 90 -1.34 -0.46 15.80
N LEU A 91 -0.26 0.21 15.36
CA LEU A 91 0.07 0.35 13.94
C LEU A 91 0.39 -1.00 13.28
N THR A 92 1.23 -1.80 13.92
CA THR A 92 1.64 -3.11 13.38
C THR A 92 0.49 -4.11 13.34
N GLN A 93 -0.44 -4.04 14.29
CA GLN A 93 -1.64 -4.87 14.27
C GLN A 93 -2.56 -4.48 13.11
N ASN A 94 -2.84 -3.17 12.96
CA ASN A 94 -3.70 -2.68 11.90
C ASN A 94 -3.10 -2.95 10.50
N ALA A 95 -1.76 -2.84 10.36
CA ALA A 95 -1.08 -3.24 9.15
C ALA A 95 -1.25 -4.74 8.86
N ALA A 96 -1.02 -5.60 9.86
CA ALA A 96 -1.14 -7.05 9.73
C ALA A 96 -2.57 -7.47 9.31
N GLU A 97 -3.60 -6.92 9.97
CA GLU A 97 -5.00 -7.15 9.63
C GLU A 97 -5.29 -6.78 8.16
N GLY A 98 -4.85 -5.57 7.76
CA GLY A 98 -5.02 -5.10 6.38
C GLY A 98 -4.33 -5.99 5.35
N MET A 99 -3.10 -6.43 5.64
CA MET A 99 -2.32 -7.31 4.78
C MET A 99 -2.98 -8.69 4.63
N LEU A 100 -3.47 -9.29 5.72
CA LEU A 100 -4.16 -10.57 5.68
C LEU A 100 -5.48 -10.49 4.92
N ILE A 101 -6.27 -9.43 5.13
CA ILE A 101 -7.52 -9.21 4.38
C ILE A 101 -7.22 -9.05 2.89
N SER A 102 -6.17 -8.28 2.54
CA SER A 102 -5.73 -8.12 1.15
C SER A 102 -5.30 -9.43 0.51
N LEU A 103 -4.56 -10.26 1.26
CA LEU A 103 -4.14 -11.59 0.78
C LEU A 103 -5.34 -12.49 0.49
N VAL A 104 -6.32 -12.53 1.38
CA VAL A 104 -7.57 -13.28 1.14
C VAL A 104 -8.29 -12.72 -0.09
N GLY A 105 -8.35 -11.40 -0.25
CA GLY A 105 -8.97 -10.74 -1.40
C GLY A 105 -8.31 -11.13 -2.72
N PHE A 106 -6.99 -11.03 -2.85
CA PHE A 106 -6.27 -11.39 -4.07
C PHE A 106 -6.30 -12.89 -4.36
N THR A 107 -6.24 -13.73 -3.32
CA THR A 107 -6.36 -15.18 -3.49
C THR A 107 -7.76 -15.57 -3.95
N LEU A 108 -8.81 -15.00 -3.35
CA LEU A 108 -10.20 -15.23 -3.75
C LEU A 108 -10.44 -14.81 -5.21
N PHE A 109 -9.87 -13.68 -5.61
CA PHE A 109 -9.98 -13.12 -6.96
C PHE A 109 -9.54 -14.12 -8.04
N VAL A 110 -8.42 -14.81 -7.82
CA VAL A 110 -7.84 -15.68 -8.83
C VAL A 110 -8.21 -17.16 -8.65
N ALA A 111 -8.43 -17.61 -7.42
CA ALA A 111 -8.72 -19.03 -7.12
C ALA A 111 -10.14 -19.43 -7.52
N ILE A 112 -11.09 -18.49 -7.49
CA ILE A 112 -12.49 -18.76 -7.82
C ILE A 112 -12.91 -17.89 -9.01
N PRO A 113 -12.79 -18.39 -10.26
CA PRO A 113 -13.17 -17.64 -11.46
C PRO A 113 -14.69 -17.54 -11.60
N HIS A 114 -15.33 -16.80 -10.72
CA HIS A 114 -16.78 -16.61 -10.67
C HIS A 114 -17.12 -15.15 -10.40
N PRO A 115 -18.16 -14.56 -11.03
CA PRO A 115 -18.53 -13.17 -10.85
C PRO A 115 -18.73 -12.74 -9.39
N VAL A 116 -19.30 -13.59 -8.54
CA VAL A 116 -19.48 -13.27 -7.12
C VAL A 116 -18.14 -13.13 -6.41
N ALA A 117 -17.19 -14.03 -6.64
CA ALA A 117 -15.86 -13.96 -6.06
C ALA A 117 -15.09 -12.73 -6.58
N TYR A 118 -15.24 -12.40 -7.86
CA TYR A 118 -14.70 -11.20 -8.47
C TYR A 118 -15.15 -9.93 -7.71
N TYR A 119 -16.44 -9.71 -7.52
CA TYR A 119 -16.94 -8.52 -6.83
C TYR A 119 -16.67 -8.54 -5.32
N LEU A 120 -16.71 -9.71 -4.67
CA LEU A 120 -16.40 -9.83 -3.25
C LEU A 120 -14.92 -9.54 -2.98
N SER A 121 -14.03 -9.97 -3.86
CA SER A 121 -12.59 -9.67 -3.76
C SER A 121 -12.31 -8.17 -3.81
N ALA A 122 -13.07 -7.39 -4.58
CA ALA A 122 -12.94 -5.93 -4.63
C ALA A 122 -13.13 -5.30 -3.25
N ILE A 123 -14.18 -5.73 -2.53
CA ILE A 123 -14.45 -5.23 -1.18
C ILE A 123 -13.32 -5.61 -0.23
N LEU A 124 -12.85 -6.86 -0.29
CA LEU A 124 -11.77 -7.34 0.58
C LEU A 124 -10.44 -6.63 0.29
N ILE A 125 -10.06 -6.49 -0.97
CA ILE A 125 -8.84 -5.76 -1.37
C ILE A 125 -8.93 -4.30 -0.92
N GLY A 126 -10.09 -3.67 -1.09
CA GLY A 126 -10.34 -2.32 -0.62
C GLY A 126 -10.23 -2.19 0.91
N LEU A 127 -10.89 -3.08 1.66
CA LEU A 127 -10.80 -3.15 3.13
C LEU A 127 -9.34 -3.31 3.57
N GLY A 128 -8.64 -4.28 3.01
CA GLY A 128 -7.24 -4.56 3.33
C GLY A 128 -6.35 -3.34 3.12
N ASN A 129 -6.44 -2.72 1.93
CA ASN A 129 -5.63 -1.55 1.62
C ASN A 129 -5.97 -0.34 2.49
N GLY A 130 -7.23 -0.16 2.84
CA GLY A 130 -7.65 0.92 3.71
C GLY A 130 -7.18 0.79 5.16
N HIS A 131 -6.86 -0.42 5.64
CA HIS A 131 -6.18 -0.67 6.92
C HIS A 131 -4.67 -0.51 6.81
N LEU A 132 -4.05 -1.18 5.82
CA LEU A 132 -2.59 -1.24 5.74
C LEU A 132 -1.94 0.10 5.38
N TYR A 133 -2.46 0.84 4.39
CA TYR A 133 -1.80 2.04 3.91
C TYR A 133 -1.66 3.15 4.99
N PRO A 134 -2.72 3.53 5.74
CA PRO A 134 -2.57 4.47 6.84
C PRO A 134 -1.68 3.96 7.96
N ALA A 135 -1.66 2.66 8.23
CA ALA A 135 -0.77 2.07 9.23
C ALA A 135 0.69 2.23 8.81
N PHE A 136 1.04 1.87 7.57
CA PHE A 136 2.40 2.07 7.05
C PHE A 136 2.79 3.55 7.04
N LEU A 137 1.90 4.46 6.62
CA LEU A 137 2.16 5.89 6.64
C LEU A 137 2.56 6.36 8.05
N ASN A 138 1.81 5.94 9.07
CA ASN A 138 2.14 6.25 10.46
C ASN A 138 3.44 5.57 10.91
N MET A 139 3.70 4.33 10.49
CA MET A 139 4.97 3.64 10.81
C MET A 139 6.18 4.39 10.24
N PHE A 140 6.10 4.90 8.99
CA PHE A 140 7.16 5.73 8.41
C PHE A 140 7.39 7.01 9.22
N VAL A 141 6.30 7.70 9.63
CA VAL A 141 6.38 8.91 10.45
C VAL A 141 6.99 8.63 11.83
N HIS A 142 6.69 7.48 12.46
CA HIS A 142 7.24 7.12 13.77
C HIS A 142 8.70 6.69 13.73
N VAL A 143 9.22 6.27 12.59
CA VAL A 143 10.65 5.97 12.39
C VAL A 143 11.44 7.23 12.04
N ALA A 144 10.78 8.26 11.51
CA ALA A 144 11.38 9.52 11.12
C ALA A 144 11.61 10.45 12.32
N ARG A 145 12.72 11.19 12.30
CA ARG A 145 12.90 12.32 13.21
C ARG A 145 11.92 13.45 12.85
N HIS A 146 11.71 14.39 13.76
CA HIS A 146 10.76 15.48 13.57
C HIS A 146 11.04 16.32 12.30
N ASP A 147 12.30 16.54 11.99
CA ASP A 147 12.79 17.25 10.79
C ASP A 147 12.66 16.42 9.49
N GLN A 148 12.46 15.11 9.59
CA GLN A 148 12.38 14.15 8.47
C GLN A 148 10.96 13.70 8.14
N ARG A 149 9.92 14.27 8.74
CA ARG A 149 8.52 13.85 8.48
C ARG A 149 8.09 14.04 7.03
N GLY A 150 8.58 15.11 6.39
CA GLY A 150 8.36 15.32 4.95
C GLY A 150 8.99 14.21 4.10
N THR A 151 10.23 13.82 4.43
CA THR A 151 10.94 12.72 3.78
C THR A 151 10.26 11.38 4.01
N ALA A 152 9.68 11.15 5.19
CA ALA A 152 8.90 9.94 5.47
C ALA A 152 7.70 9.80 4.52
N ASN A 153 6.95 10.89 4.31
CA ASN A 153 5.82 10.92 3.38
C ASN A 153 6.25 10.68 1.93
N SER A 154 7.33 11.32 1.48
CA SER A 154 7.83 11.08 0.11
C SER A 154 8.36 9.66 -0.06
N SER A 155 8.98 9.08 0.96
CA SER A 155 9.54 7.73 0.90
C SER A 155 8.47 6.64 0.76
N ILE A 156 7.34 6.77 1.45
CA ILE A 156 6.24 5.81 1.29
C ILE A 156 5.64 5.91 -0.11
N LEU A 157 5.45 7.13 -0.64
CA LEU A 157 4.95 7.32 -2.01
C LEU A 157 5.93 6.74 -3.04
N THR A 158 7.23 7.04 -2.90
CA THR A 158 8.27 6.50 -3.78
C THR A 158 8.28 4.97 -3.75
N GLY A 159 8.20 4.36 -2.57
CA GLY A 159 8.13 2.91 -2.44
C GLY A 159 6.90 2.33 -3.16
N TRP A 160 5.74 2.93 -2.93
CA TRP A 160 4.49 2.54 -3.58
C TRP A 160 4.57 2.66 -5.11
N ASP A 161 5.03 3.82 -5.63
CA ASP A 161 5.08 4.10 -7.06
C ASP A 161 6.10 3.22 -7.79
N LEU A 162 7.25 2.94 -7.18
CA LEU A 162 8.23 1.98 -7.71
C LEU A 162 7.63 0.58 -7.82
N GLY A 163 6.97 0.13 -6.77
CA GLY A 163 6.27 -1.15 -6.79
C GLY A 163 5.18 -1.19 -7.86
N PHE A 164 4.35 -0.15 -7.94
CA PHE A 164 3.31 -0.01 -8.95
C PHE A 164 3.87 -0.11 -10.37
N GLY A 165 4.93 0.65 -10.68
CA GLY A 165 5.58 0.61 -12.00
C GLY A 165 6.16 -0.76 -12.34
N ILE A 166 6.83 -1.43 -11.37
CA ILE A 166 7.34 -2.79 -11.54
C ILE A 166 6.18 -3.77 -11.78
N GLY A 167 5.07 -3.63 -11.04
CA GLY A 167 3.87 -4.44 -11.20
C GLY A 167 3.25 -4.31 -12.60
N CYS A 168 3.14 -3.08 -13.12
CA CYS A 168 2.68 -2.84 -14.48
C CYS A 168 3.56 -3.55 -15.50
N LEU A 169 4.89 -3.43 -15.38
CA LEU A 169 5.85 -4.01 -16.30
C LEU A 169 5.84 -5.54 -16.25
N LEU A 170 6.08 -6.12 -15.07
CA LEU A 170 6.16 -7.58 -14.91
C LEU A 170 4.81 -8.25 -15.14
N GLY A 171 3.71 -7.58 -14.72
CA GLY A 171 2.36 -8.05 -15.01
C GLY A 171 2.10 -8.20 -16.49
N GLY A 172 2.56 -7.25 -17.33
CA GLY A 172 2.47 -7.34 -18.80
C GLY A 172 3.28 -8.49 -19.38
N ILE A 173 4.54 -8.62 -18.94
CA ILE A 173 5.42 -9.70 -19.41
C ILE A 173 4.81 -11.08 -19.10
N VAL A 174 4.31 -11.26 -17.87
CA VAL A 174 3.70 -12.54 -17.46
C VAL A 174 2.37 -12.76 -18.20
N ALA A 175 1.57 -11.71 -18.42
CA ALA A 175 0.32 -11.80 -19.15
C ALA A 175 0.53 -12.24 -20.59
N GLU A 176 1.56 -11.70 -21.25
CA GLU A 176 1.90 -12.03 -22.65
C GLU A 176 2.36 -13.49 -22.82
N HIS A 177 3.17 -14.00 -21.89
CA HIS A 177 3.77 -15.33 -22.02
C HIS A 177 2.94 -16.45 -21.36
N PHE A 178 2.23 -16.17 -20.29
CA PHE A 178 1.53 -17.15 -19.45
C PHE A 178 0.04 -16.86 -19.25
N GLY A 179 -0.45 -15.75 -19.77
CA GLY A 179 -1.84 -15.34 -19.67
C GLY A 179 -2.21 -14.64 -18.34
N TYR A 180 -3.39 -14.02 -18.34
CA TYR A 180 -3.83 -13.17 -17.22
C TYR A 180 -4.11 -13.93 -15.91
N THR A 181 -4.51 -15.19 -15.99
CA THR A 181 -4.68 -16.03 -14.78
C THR A 181 -3.35 -16.23 -14.06
N ALA A 182 -2.26 -16.51 -14.79
CA ALA A 182 -0.94 -16.64 -14.22
C ALA A 182 -0.45 -15.32 -13.62
N THR A 183 -0.75 -14.18 -14.25
CA THR A 183 -0.44 -12.83 -13.75
C THR A 183 -1.09 -12.59 -12.39
N PHE A 184 -2.35 -12.94 -12.21
CA PHE A 184 -3.03 -12.73 -10.91
C PHE A 184 -2.62 -13.77 -9.85
N TRP A 185 -2.19 -14.99 -10.25
CA TRP A 185 -1.54 -15.91 -9.31
C TRP A 185 -0.19 -15.38 -8.83
N MET A 186 0.58 -14.74 -9.71
CA MET A 186 1.82 -14.04 -9.32
C MET A 186 1.52 -12.94 -8.29
N VAL A 187 0.45 -12.16 -8.47
CA VAL A 187 0.02 -11.14 -7.48
C VAL A 187 -0.33 -11.77 -6.14
N ALA A 188 -1.10 -12.84 -6.13
CA ALA A 188 -1.46 -13.54 -4.88
C ALA A 188 -0.22 -14.11 -4.17
N ALA A 189 0.72 -14.70 -4.92
CA ALA A 189 1.97 -15.23 -4.38
C ALA A 189 2.87 -14.10 -3.83
N GLU A 190 3.01 -13.01 -4.56
CA GLU A 190 3.79 -11.83 -4.15
C GLU A 190 3.18 -11.20 -2.88
N ASN A 191 1.87 -11.06 -2.81
CA ASN A 191 1.17 -10.58 -1.63
C ASN A 191 1.42 -11.49 -0.41
N ALA A 192 1.41 -12.81 -0.60
CA ALA A 192 1.75 -13.78 0.46
C ALA A 192 3.20 -13.60 0.94
N VAL A 193 4.15 -13.41 0.03
CA VAL A 193 5.56 -13.13 0.38
C VAL A 193 5.67 -11.84 1.18
N SER A 194 4.93 -10.79 0.79
CA SER A 194 4.89 -9.52 1.53
C SER A 194 4.36 -9.70 2.96
N VAL A 195 3.29 -10.49 3.14
CA VAL A 195 2.75 -10.83 4.47
C VAL A 195 3.80 -11.56 5.31
N ILE A 196 4.45 -12.58 4.74
CA ILE A 196 5.51 -13.34 5.43
C ILE A 196 6.66 -12.41 5.84
N LEU A 197 7.14 -11.57 4.92
CA LEU A 197 8.20 -10.59 5.19
C LEU A 197 7.81 -9.64 6.33
N PHE A 198 6.56 -9.20 6.35
CA PHE A 198 6.07 -8.33 7.41
C PHE A 198 6.15 -9.00 8.78
N PHE A 199 5.63 -10.22 8.92
CA PHE A 199 5.62 -10.92 10.19
C PHE A 199 7.02 -11.34 10.66
N LEU A 200 7.88 -11.78 9.75
CA LEU A 200 9.22 -12.25 10.10
C LEU A 200 10.22 -11.12 10.36
N ALA A 201 10.10 -10.01 9.64
CA ALA A 201 11.13 -8.99 9.67
C ALA A 201 10.59 -7.57 9.91
N SER A 202 9.64 -7.07 9.10
CA SER A 202 9.28 -5.66 9.11
C SER A 202 8.63 -5.19 10.40
N ARG A 203 7.81 -6.04 11.03
CA ARG A 203 7.20 -5.76 12.34
C ARG A 203 8.25 -5.56 13.42
N GLN A 204 9.22 -6.48 13.54
CA GLN A 204 10.30 -6.39 14.53
C GLN A 204 11.23 -5.21 14.22
N PHE A 205 11.52 -4.99 12.95
CA PHE A 205 12.32 -3.86 12.49
C PHE A 205 11.69 -2.53 12.90
N PHE A 206 10.38 -2.35 12.72
CA PHE A 206 9.66 -1.16 13.13
C PHE A 206 9.70 -0.98 14.66
N GLU A 207 9.37 -2.02 15.44
CA GLU A 207 9.34 -1.95 16.91
C GLU A 207 10.70 -1.56 17.51
N ARG A 208 11.81 -1.96 16.87
CA ARG A 208 13.17 -1.59 17.30
C ARG A 208 13.58 -0.17 16.89
N ARG A 209 12.94 0.41 15.89
CA ARG A 209 13.35 1.70 15.30
C ARG A 209 12.36 2.84 15.50
N LYS A 210 11.16 2.54 15.98
CA LYS A 210 10.20 3.59 16.31
C LYS A 210 10.81 4.55 17.34
N ILE A 211 10.70 5.84 17.06
CA ILE A 211 11.10 6.89 17.98
C ILE A 211 9.90 7.12 18.91
N LEU A 212 10.10 6.92 20.21
CA LEU A 212 9.08 7.29 21.19
C LEU A 212 8.93 8.82 21.09
N GLN A 213 7.73 9.26 20.73
CA GLN A 213 7.39 10.68 20.71
C GLN A 213 6.87 10.98 22.13
N ASP A 214 7.75 11.56 22.96
CA ASP A 214 7.35 12.20 24.20
C ASP A 214 6.53 13.46 23.91
#